data_e66dd77cb507d89cf10bc7821cf370aa
#
_entry.id   e66dd77cb507d89cf10bc7821cf370aa
#
_cell.length_a   1.000
_cell.length_b   1.000
_cell.length_c   1.000
_cell.angle_alpha   90.00
_cell.angle_beta   90.00
_cell.angle_gamma   90.00
#
_symmetry.space_group_name_H-M   'P 1'
#
loop_
_entity.id
_entity.type
_entity.pdbx_description
1 polymer ?
#
loop_
_entity_poly.entity_id
_entity_poly.type
_entity_poly.pdbx_seq_one_letter_code
_entity_poly.pdbx_strand_id
1 'polypeptide(L)'
;MNRIELKKNNIMDYDIFIFDLDGTLYYQKPFRIKMLCTLIKYVFAHPMSIKDLFIIKEYREVREQWEKYGKEDSSAEKMSLDERQYAYVASQKGVTSERVKHAVELFMLEMPLRVLPPYRDEILGDLIQKLKDKKKTVVIYSDYPVEDKLKCLGIAADACYTSGDADIGCMKPDPKGIRVILNAFNCESNNALMIGDRYEKDGIAAEKNGVDYIIVDCSKKERRKLRDLWS
;
A
#
# COMPACT_ATOMS: atom_id res chain seq x y z
N MET A 1 -15.97 -8.41 -7.72
CA MET A 1 -15.56 -9.78 -8.13
C MET A 1 -14.05 -9.80 -8.21
N ASN A 2 -13.39 -10.84 -7.68
CA ASN A 2 -11.93 -10.96 -7.77
C ASN A 2 -11.52 -11.09 -9.26
N ARG A 3 -10.39 -10.46 -9.63
CA ARG A 3 -9.76 -10.68 -10.93
C ARG A 3 -8.50 -11.50 -10.72
N ILE A 4 -8.35 -12.59 -11.46
CA ILE A 4 -7.29 -13.58 -11.26
C ILE A 4 -6.63 -13.83 -12.62
N GLU A 5 -5.32 -13.67 -12.69
CA GLU A 5 -4.47 -13.96 -13.84
C GLU A 5 -3.33 -14.85 -13.36
N LEU A 6 -3.45 -16.16 -13.58
CA LEU A 6 -2.50 -17.17 -13.12
C LEU A 6 -2.07 -18.05 -14.29
N LYS A 7 -0.78 -18.26 -14.42
CA LYS A 7 -0.17 -19.24 -15.36
C LYS A 7 0.02 -20.61 -14.70
N LYS A 8 0.13 -20.65 -13.36
CA LYS A 8 0.26 -21.89 -12.59
C LYS A 8 -1.10 -22.39 -12.12
N ASN A 9 -1.26 -23.72 -12.11
CA ASN A 9 -2.53 -24.35 -11.70
C ASN A 9 -2.76 -24.28 -10.19
N ASN A 10 -1.70 -24.20 -9.40
CA ASN A 10 -1.77 -24.07 -7.94
C ASN A 10 -0.96 -22.86 -7.49
N ILE A 11 -1.56 -22.01 -6.66
CA ILE A 11 -0.83 -20.83 -6.15
C ILE A 11 0.36 -21.24 -5.28
N MET A 12 0.38 -22.42 -4.70
CA MET A 12 1.52 -22.91 -3.91
C MET A 12 2.75 -23.27 -4.77
N ASP A 13 2.64 -23.22 -6.09
CA ASP A 13 3.78 -23.42 -7.00
C ASP A 13 4.61 -22.14 -7.18
N TYR A 14 4.11 -20.96 -6.75
CA TYR A 14 4.92 -19.74 -6.70
C TYR A 14 5.86 -19.76 -5.48
N ASP A 15 6.99 -19.06 -5.60
CA ASP A 15 8.02 -19.00 -4.56
C ASP A 15 7.93 -17.71 -3.75
N ILE A 16 7.55 -16.60 -4.39
CA ILE A 16 7.42 -15.29 -3.78
C ILE A 16 5.99 -14.77 -3.94
N PHE A 17 5.44 -14.31 -2.83
CA PHE A 17 4.13 -13.67 -2.74
C PHE A 17 4.31 -12.22 -2.35
N ILE A 18 3.96 -11.31 -3.26
CA ILE A 18 4.03 -9.86 -3.05
C ILE A 18 2.62 -9.37 -2.72
N PHE A 19 2.42 -8.88 -1.50
CA PHE A 19 1.13 -8.35 -1.08
C PHE A 19 1.16 -6.83 -1.05
N ASP A 20 0.16 -6.20 -1.64
CA ASP A 20 -0.21 -4.84 -1.26
C ASP A 20 -0.78 -4.84 0.16
N LEU A 21 -0.83 -3.68 0.80
CA LEU A 21 -1.32 -3.55 2.17
C LEU A 21 -2.68 -2.87 2.24
N ASP A 22 -2.79 -1.65 1.69
CA ASP A 22 -3.93 -0.75 1.94
C ASP A 22 -5.17 -1.11 1.10
N GLY A 23 -6.12 -1.82 1.67
CA GLY A 23 -7.29 -2.36 0.97
C GLY A 23 -7.16 -3.84 0.65
N THR A 24 -5.94 -4.38 0.76
CA THR A 24 -5.61 -5.79 0.59
C THR A 24 -5.63 -6.53 1.92
N LEU A 25 -4.74 -6.21 2.84
CA LEU A 25 -4.61 -6.92 4.12
C LEU A 25 -5.60 -6.46 5.20
N TYR A 26 -6.44 -5.49 4.89
CA TYR A 26 -7.56 -5.08 5.74
C TYR A 26 -8.72 -4.53 4.90
N TYR A 27 -9.93 -4.57 5.46
CA TYR A 27 -11.14 -4.08 4.80
C TYR A 27 -11.20 -2.55 4.82
N GLN A 28 -10.79 -1.91 3.73
CA GLN A 28 -10.61 -0.47 3.66
C GLN A 28 -11.92 0.33 3.77
N LYS A 29 -13.04 -0.16 3.19
CA LYS A 29 -14.31 0.58 3.22
C LYS A 29 -14.83 0.82 4.64
N PRO A 30 -15.04 -0.21 5.50
CA PRO A 30 -15.49 0.00 6.86
C PRO A 30 -14.44 0.76 7.71
N PHE A 31 -13.16 0.54 7.46
CA PHE A 31 -12.07 1.29 8.09
C PHE A 31 -12.18 2.80 7.78
N ARG A 32 -12.40 3.19 6.52
CA ARG A 32 -12.54 4.60 6.12
C ARG A 32 -13.72 5.29 6.82
N ILE A 33 -14.84 4.58 7.00
CA ILE A 33 -15.99 5.10 7.75
C ILE A 33 -15.60 5.37 9.21
N LYS A 34 -14.92 4.42 9.85
CA LYS A 34 -14.42 4.59 11.22
C LYS A 34 -13.44 5.75 11.33
N MET A 35 -12.50 5.85 10.38
CA MET A 35 -11.56 6.97 10.32
C MET A 35 -12.27 8.31 10.20
N LEU A 36 -13.28 8.42 9.33
CA LEU A 36 -14.07 9.66 9.21
C LEU A 36 -14.70 10.06 10.55
N CYS A 37 -15.34 9.12 11.25
CA CYS A 37 -15.90 9.37 12.58
C CYS A 37 -14.83 9.82 13.59
N THR A 38 -13.63 9.23 13.51
CA THR A 38 -12.51 9.58 14.37
C THR A 38 -12.00 10.99 14.08
N LEU A 39 -11.86 11.33 12.79
CA LEU A 39 -11.47 12.68 12.34
C LEU A 39 -12.47 13.75 12.77
N ILE A 40 -13.77 13.49 12.62
CA ILE A 40 -14.83 14.42 13.06
C ILE A 40 -14.67 14.69 14.56
N LYS A 41 -14.56 13.65 15.39
CA LYS A 41 -14.36 13.81 16.85
C LYS A 41 -13.08 14.59 17.17
N TYR A 42 -12.00 14.32 16.45
CA TYR A 42 -10.73 15.01 16.63
C TYR A 42 -10.85 16.51 16.33
N VAL A 43 -11.49 16.89 15.21
CA VAL A 43 -11.70 18.29 14.82
C VAL A 43 -12.59 19.02 15.84
N PHE A 44 -13.62 18.37 16.37
CA PHE A 44 -14.43 18.98 17.45
C PHE A 44 -13.61 19.29 18.70
N ALA A 45 -12.67 18.43 19.06
CA ALA A 45 -11.75 18.66 20.18
C ALA A 45 -10.62 19.65 19.85
N HIS A 46 -10.23 19.74 18.57
CA HIS A 46 -9.12 20.56 18.08
C HIS A 46 -9.53 21.35 16.82
N PRO A 47 -10.35 22.42 16.94
CA PRO A 47 -10.93 23.12 15.77
C PRO A 47 -9.89 23.68 14.79
N MET A 48 -8.71 24.06 15.28
CA MET A 48 -7.62 24.58 14.43
C MET A 48 -7.05 23.53 13.47
N SER A 49 -7.22 22.23 13.76
CA SER A 49 -6.73 21.14 12.93
C SER A 49 -7.51 20.96 11.62
N ILE A 50 -8.64 21.64 11.45
CA ILE A 50 -9.41 21.59 10.20
C ILE A 50 -8.56 22.03 9.00
N LYS A 51 -7.63 22.97 9.20
CA LYS A 51 -6.70 23.43 8.16
C LYS A 51 -5.76 22.31 7.71
N ASP A 52 -5.34 21.44 8.61
CA ASP A 52 -4.46 20.33 8.32
C ASP A 52 -5.19 19.22 7.54
N LEU A 53 -6.50 19.06 7.72
CA LEU A 53 -7.29 18.15 6.88
C LEU A 53 -7.35 18.60 5.41
N PHE A 54 -7.35 19.91 5.13
CA PHE A 54 -7.22 20.40 3.75
C PHE A 54 -5.82 20.12 3.16
N ILE A 55 -4.77 20.19 3.99
CA ILE A 55 -3.43 19.79 3.59
C ILE A 55 -3.41 18.29 3.24
N ILE A 56 -3.99 17.44 4.08
CA ILE A 56 -4.07 15.99 3.83
C ILE A 56 -4.87 15.66 2.58
N LYS A 57 -5.98 16.36 2.33
CA LYS A 57 -6.74 16.17 1.09
C LYS A 57 -5.85 16.43 -0.13
N GLU A 58 -5.16 17.56 -0.17
CA GLU A 58 -4.25 17.92 -1.24
C GLU A 58 -3.11 16.91 -1.38
N TYR A 59 -2.47 16.56 -0.26
CA TYR A 59 -1.38 15.59 -0.27
C TYR A 59 -1.79 14.25 -0.89
N ARG A 60 -2.98 13.73 -0.54
CA ARG A 60 -3.49 12.49 -1.12
C ARG A 60 -3.76 12.61 -2.61
N GLU A 61 -4.29 13.73 -3.06
CA GLU A 61 -4.55 13.98 -4.49
C GLU A 61 -3.24 14.08 -5.27
N VAL A 62 -2.28 14.84 -4.76
CA VAL A 62 -0.93 14.96 -5.33
C VAL A 62 -0.24 13.59 -5.38
N ARG A 63 -0.29 12.83 -4.29
CA ARG A 63 0.34 11.51 -4.23
C ARG A 63 -0.27 10.53 -5.23
N GLU A 64 -1.60 10.44 -5.32
CA GLU A 64 -2.28 9.56 -6.28
C GLU A 64 -1.98 9.92 -7.75
N GLN A 65 -1.68 11.17 -8.03
CA GLN A 65 -1.43 11.70 -9.39
C GLN A 65 0.02 12.18 -9.57
N TRP A 66 0.96 11.68 -8.78
CA TRP A 66 2.35 12.17 -8.74
C TRP A 66 3.04 12.18 -10.11
N GLU A 67 2.72 11.25 -11.00
CA GLU A 67 3.24 11.23 -12.37
C GLU A 67 2.95 12.52 -13.16
N LYS A 68 1.85 13.22 -12.81
CA LYS A 68 1.50 14.51 -13.45
C LYS A 68 2.26 15.68 -12.85
N TYR A 69 2.51 15.64 -11.54
CA TYR A 69 3.07 16.77 -10.78
C TYR A 69 4.60 16.68 -10.63
N GLY A 70 5.19 15.49 -10.67
CA GLY A 70 6.60 15.26 -10.36
C GLY A 70 7.59 15.50 -11.51
N LYS A 71 7.15 15.94 -12.68
CA LYS A 71 7.99 16.01 -13.89
C LYS A 71 8.86 17.27 -14.03
N GLU A 72 8.71 18.27 -13.19
CA GLU A 72 9.26 19.60 -13.48
C GLU A 72 10.49 20.03 -12.66
N ASP A 73 11.00 19.23 -11.73
CA ASP A 73 12.09 19.70 -10.86
C ASP A 73 13.33 18.82 -10.91
N SER A 74 14.28 19.19 -11.80
CA SER A 74 15.61 18.58 -11.87
C SER A 74 16.49 18.88 -10.64
N SER A 75 16.12 19.84 -9.78
CA SER A 75 16.82 20.15 -8.53
C SER A 75 16.47 19.16 -7.39
N ALA A 76 15.42 18.38 -7.58
CA ALA A 76 14.88 17.44 -6.60
C ALA A 76 15.53 16.03 -6.61
N GLU A 77 16.57 15.79 -7.42
CA GLU A 77 17.23 14.48 -7.53
C GLU A 77 17.83 13.94 -6.22
N LYS A 78 18.08 14.82 -5.24
CA LYS A 78 18.61 14.44 -3.92
C LYS A 78 17.51 14.21 -2.85
N MET A 79 16.27 14.55 -3.15
CA MET A 79 15.16 14.43 -2.21
C MET A 79 14.43 13.09 -2.40
N SER A 80 13.99 12.49 -1.29
CA SER A 80 13.12 11.33 -1.33
C SER A 80 11.77 11.66 -2.01
N LEU A 81 11.04 10.62 -2.44
CA LEU A 81 9.71 10.79 -3.03
C LEU A 81 8.78 11.58 -2.10
N ASP A 82 8.78 11.24 -0.81
CA ASP A 82 7.91 11.88 0.18
C ASP A 82 8.29 13.36 0.40
N GLU A 83 9.59 13.69 0.49
CA GLU A 83 10.05 15.07 0.63
C GLU A 83 9.64 15.95 -0.56
N ARG A 84 9.75 15.43 -1.78
CA ARG A 84 9.29 16.13 -2.99
C ARG A 84 7.78 16.40 -2.94
N GLN A 85 6.99 15.43 -2.50
CA GLN A 85 5.55 15.59 -2.37
C GLN A 85 5.18 16.58 -1.26
N TYR A 86 5.89 16.56 -0.12
CA TYR A 86 5.70 17.54 0.96
C TYR A 86 6.01 18.96 0.47
N ALA A 87 7.14 19.14 -0.22
CA ALA A 87 7.53 20.44 -0.76
C ALA A 87 6.52 20.97 -1.78
N TYR A 88 6.03 20.12 -2.67
CA TYR A 88 5.01 20.48 -3.64
C TYR A 88 3.71 20.95 -2.97
N VAL A 89 3.16 20.15 -2.04
CA VAL A 89 1.93 20.50 -1.31
C VAL A 89 2.12 21.75 -0.46
N ALA A 90 3.29 21.93 0.15
CA ALA A 90 3.64 23.10 0.93
C ALA A 90 3.55 24.37 0.08
N SER A 91 4.10 24.36 -1.14
CA SER A 91 4.03 25.48 -2.09
C SER A 91 2.59 25.80 -2.50
N GLN A 92 1.77 24.78 -2.76
CA GLN A 92 0.36 24.97 -3.16
C GLN A 92 -0.51 25.53 -2.03
N LYS A 93 -0.20 25.22 -0.77
CA LYS A 93 -0.98 25.64 0.41
C LYS A 93 -0.41 26.85 1.13
N GLY A 94 0.77 27.35 0.73
CA GLY A 94 1.43 28.47 1.42
C GLY A 94 1.81 28.13 2.87
N VAL A 95 2.28 26.90 3.09
CA VAL A 95 2.72 26.39 4.40
C VAL A 95 4.14 25.82 4.28
N THR A 96 4.76 25.41 5.40
CA THR A 96 6.08 24.75 5.36
C THR A 96 5.94 23.26 5.09
N SER A 97 7.01 22.64 4.53
CA SER A 97 7.07 21.20 4.30
C SER A 97 6.95 20.40 5.62
N GLU A 98 7.51 20.93 6.70
CA GLU A 98 7.40 20.34 8.05
C GLU A 98 5.96 20.27 8.52
N ARG A 99 5.14 21.29 8.21
CA ARG A 99 3.71 21.27 8.55
C ARG A 99 2.97 20.20 7.74
N VAL A 100 3.28 20.06 6.45
CA VAL A 100 2.68 19.01 5.62
C VAL A 100 3.08 17.64 6.17
N LYS A 101 4.36 17.44 6.45
CA LYS A 101 4.88 16.20 7.04
C LYS A 101 4.17 15.87 8.35
N HIS A 102 4.11 16.81 9.29
CA HIS A 102 3.42 16.60 10.57
C HIS A 102 1.94 16.22 10.40
N ALA A 103 1.23 16.88 9.47
CA ALA A 103 -0.15 16.55 9.17
C ALA A 103 -0.27 15.11 8.61
N VAL A 104 0.63 14.70 7.71
CA VAL A 104 0.66 13.34 7.15
C VAL A 104 0.95 12.31 8.26
N GLU A 105 1.96 12.55 9.08
CA GLU A 105 2.30 11.67 10.21
C GLU A 105 1.09 11.46 11.13
N LEU A 106 0.46 12.55 11.58
CA LEU A 106 -0.67 12.49 12.49
C LEU A 106 -1.90 11.80 11.88
N PHE A 107 -2.35 12.27 10.71
CA PHE A 107 -3.64 11.87 10.15
C PHE A 107 -3.60 10.65 9.24
N MET A 108 -2.44 10.33 8.66
CA MET A 108 -2.33 9.20 7.74
C MET A 108 -1.49 8.04 8.29
N LEU A 109 -0.59 8.27 9.25
CA LEU A 109 0.26 7.23 9.82
C LEU A 109 -0.17 6.86 11.25
N GLU A 110 -0.23 7.80 12.19
CA GLU A 110 -0.49 7.49 13.60
C GLU A 110 -1.96 7.23 13.93
N MET A 111 -2.85 8.17 13.53
CA MET A 111 -4.27 8.07 13.88
C MET A 111 -4.94 6.80 13.33
N PRO A 112 -4.64 6.35 12.11
CA PRO A 112 -5.15 5.09 11.56
C PRO A 112 -4.84 3.88 12.45
N LEU A 113 -3.64 3.79 13.02
CA LEU A 113 -3.22 2.64 13.83
C LEU A 113 -4.14 2.37 15.02
N ARG A 114 -4.70 3.44 15.61
CA ARG A 114 -5.60 3.34 16.79
C ARG A 114 -6.91 2.61 16.49
N VAL A 115 -7.29 2.54 15.22
CA VAL A 115 -8.60 1.99 14.82
C VAL A 115 -8.50 0.87 13.79
N LEU A 116 -7.30 0.56 13.30
CA LEU A 116 -7.05 -0.40 12.24
C LEU A 116 -7.31 -1.88 12.61
N PRO A 117 -6.92 -2.39 13.80
CA PRO A 117 -6.90 -3.83 14.10
C PRO A 117 -8.21 -4.57 13.81
N PRO A 118 -9.42 -4.05 14.13
CA PRO A 118 -10.67 -4.76 13.89
C PRO A 118 -11.00 -4.99 12.41
N TYR A 119 -10.25 -4.37 11.51
CA TYR A 119 -10.50 -4.43 10.06
C TYR A 119 -9.55 -5.38 9.32
N ARG A 120 -8.65 -6.06 10.03
CA ARG A 120 -7.76 -7.07 9.46
C ARG A 120 -8.53 -8.05 8.58
N ASP A 121 -7.94 -8.40 7.43
CA ASP A 121 -8.46 -9.49 6.62
C ASP A 121 -7.92 -10.83 7.13
N GLU A 122 -8.77 -11.58 7.80
CA GLU A 122 -8.39 -12.89 8.33
C GLU A 122 -8.17 -13.93 7.23
N ILE A 123 -8.79 -13.76 6.06
CA ILE A 123 -8.65 -14.71 4.94
C ILE A 123 -7.24 -14.63 4.37
N LEU A 124 -6.77 -13.42 4.11
CA LEU A 124 -5.40 -13.21 3.62
C LEU A 124 -4.37 -13.38 4.74
N GLY A 125 -4.74 -13.08 5.99
CA GLY A 125 -3.91 -13.41 7.15
C GLY A 125 -3.65 -14.92 7.28
N ASP A 126 -4.70 -15.74 7.13
CA ASP A 126 -4.58 -17.20 7.09
C ASP A 126 -3.71 -17.68 5.93
N LEU A 127 -3.86 -17.06 4.73
CA LEU A 127 -3.00 -17.38 3.59
C LEU A 127 -1.53 -17.08 3.90
N ILE A 128 -1.22 -15.90 4.42
CA ILE A 128 0.15 -15.51 4.77
C ILE A 128 0.75 -16.53 5.76
N GLN A 129 0.00 -16.92 6.79
CA GLN A 129 0.48 -17.92 7.75
C GLN A 129 0.75 -19.26 7.06
N LYS A 130 -0.15 -19.73 6.21
CA LYS A 130 0.02 -20.98 5.45
C LYS A 130 1.23 -20.93 4.51
N LEU A 131 1.48 -19.77 3.87
CA LEU A 131 2.66 -19.57 3.04
C LEU A 131 3.96 -19.67 3.84
N LYS A 132 4.01 -19.05 5.02
CA LYS A 132 5.15 -19.13 5.93
C LYS A 132 5.39 -20.55 6.43
N ASP A 133 4.34 -21.29 6.79
CA ASP A 133 4.45 -22.71 7.19
C ASP A 133 5.03 -23.56 6.07
N LYS A 134 4.74 -23.20 4.81
CA LYS A 134 5.31 -23.83 3.60
C LYS A 134 6.67 -23.24 3.18
N LYS A 135 7.26 -22.36 3.99
CA LYS A 135 8.55 -21.71 3.70
C LYS A 135 8.55 -20.90 2.40
N LYS A 136 7.41 -20.37 2.00
CA LYS A 136 7.30 -19.44 0.88
C LYS A 136 7.66 -18.02 1.33
N THR A 137 8.25 -17.25 0.46
CA THR A 137 8.65 -15.88 0.75
C THR A 137 7.44 -14.94 0.66
N VAL A 138 7.18 -14.20 1.73
CA VAL A 138 6.11 -13.20 1.82
C VAL A 138 6.72 -11.81 1.85
N VAL A 139 6.42 -11.01 0.85
CA VAL A 139 6.88 -9.63 0.71
C VAL A 139 5.68 -8.68 0.75
N ILE A 140 5.79 -7.57 1.47
CA ILE A 140 4.80 -6.49 1.41
C ILE A 140 5.35 -5.37 0.55
N TYR A 141 4.54 -4.90 -0.42
CA TYR A 141 4.87 -3.76 -1.26
C TYR A 141 3.72 -2.75 -1.31
N SER A 142 3.93 -1.57 -0.75
CA SER A 142 2.91 -0.53 -0.62
C SER A 142 3.38 0.83 -1.12
N ASP A 143 2.42 1.67 -1.53
CA ASP A 143 2.67 3.07 -1.83
C ASP A 143 2.86 3.95 -0.56
N TYR A 144 2.64 3.39 0.63
CA TYR A 144 2.75 4.06 1.94
C TYR A 144 3.58 3.24 2.93
N PRO A 145 4.11 3.85 4.00
CA PRO A 145 4.81 3.13 5.07
C PRO A 145 3.98 1.98 5.65
N VAL A 146 4.61 0.85 5.91
CA VAL A 146 3.92 -0.42 6.22
C VAL A 146 4.19 -0.95 7.62
N GLU A 147 5.35 -0.66 8.22
CA GLU A 147 5.88 -1.34 9.40
C GLU A 147 4.90 -1.30 10.59
N ASP A 148 4.41 -0.13 10.96
CA ASP A 148 3.52 0.03 12.11
C ASP A 148 2.12 -0.53 11.83
N LYS A 149 1.65 -0.46 10.58
CA LYS A 149 0.39 -1.10 10.18
C LYS A 149 0.49 -2.63 10.28
N LEU A 150 1.60 -3.22 9.83
CA LEU A 150 1.83 -4.67 9.92
C LEU A 150 1.90 -5.14 11.36
N LYS A 151 2.64 -4.42 12.22
CA LYS A 151 2.67 -4.68 13.67
C LYS A 151 1.25 -4.62 14.27
N CYS A 152 0.50 -3.58 13.92
CA CYS A 152 -0.86 -3.35 14.38
C CYS A 152 -1.84 -4.45 13.93
N LEU A 153 -1.64 -5.00 12.73
CA LEU A 153 -2.42 -6.09 12.16
C LEU A 153 -1.92 -7.48 12.61
N GLY A 154 -0.78 -7.57 13.29
CA GLY A 154 -0.17 -8.84 13.68
C GLY A 154 0.22 -9.68 12.45
N ILE A 155 0.73 -9.05 11.40
CA ILE A 155 1.17 -9.70 10.16
C ILE A 155 2.69 -9.63 10.11
N ALA A 156 3.33 -10.79 9.90
CA ALA A 156 4.78 -10.90 9.70
C ALA A 156 5.10 -11.16 8.24
N ALA A 157 5.99 -10.35 7.66
CA ALA A 157 6.54 -10.51 6.33
C ALA A 157 8.05 -10.78 6.39
N ASP A 158 8.61 -11.37 5.32
CA ASP A 158 10.04 -11.62 5.21
C ASP A 158 10.79 -10.37 4.75
N ALA A 159 10.12 -9.51 3.97
CA ALA A 159 10.60 -8.18 3.60
C ALA A 159 9.46 -7.20 3.37
N CYS A 160 9.76 -5.91 3.52
CA CYS A 160 8.85 -4.81 3.26
C CYS A 160 9.51 -3.82 2.30
N TYR A 161 8.73 -3.36 1.33
CA TYR A 161 9.14 -2.34 0.35
C TYR A 161 8.06 -1.27 0.25
N THR A 162 8.50 -0.04 0.05
CA THR A 162 7.61 1.10 -0.14
C THR A 162 8.00 1.92 -1.35
N SER A 163 7.04 2.65 -1.90
CA SER A 163 7.33 3.60 -2.98
C SER A 163 8.31 4.71 -2.57
N GLY A 164 8.48 4.93 -1.26
CA GLY A 164 9.43 5.89 -0.69
C GLY A 164 10.87 5.39 -0.60
N ASP A 165 11.10 4.08 -0.77
CA ASP A 165 12.44 3.51 -0.68
C ASP A 165 13.35 4.08 -1.78
N ALA A 166 14.61 4.37 -1.44
CA ALA A 166 15.56 5.04 -2.34
C ALA A 166 15.76 4.29 -3.67
N ASP A 167 15.76 2.95 -3.62
CA ASP A 167 15.92 2.10 -4.79
C ASP A 167 14.67 2.08 -5.68
N ILE A 168 13.50 2.44 -5.13
CA ILE A 168 12.22 2.46 -5.84
C ILE A 168 11.90 3.89 -6.29
N GLY A 169 11.59 4.80 -5.39
CA GLY A 169 11.37 6.21 -5.65
C GLY A 169 10.21 6.55 -6.60
N CYS A 170 9.29 5.61 -6.82
CA CYS A 170 8.12 5.76 -7.69
C CYS A 170 6.94 4.93 -7.17
N MET A 171 5.73 5.34 -7.54
CA MET A 171 4.50 4.69 -7.09
C MET A 171 3.99 3.66 -8.12
N LYS A 172 3.24 2.68 -7.65
CA LYS A 172 2.45 1.82 -8.55
C LYS A 172 1.50 2.69 -9.39
N PRO A 173 1.34 2.43 -10.71
CA PRO A 173 1.67 1.22 -11.45
C PRO A 173 3.04 1.23 -12.14
N ASP A 174 4.02 2.02 -11.68
CA ASP A 174 5.38 1.90 -12.20
C ASP A 174 5.91 0.49 -11.91
N PRO A 175 6.51 -0.20 -12.90
CA PRO A 175 7.01 -1.56 -12.73
C PRO A 175 8.26 -1.66 -11.84
N LYS A 176 8.92 -0.54 -11.55
CA LYS A 176 10.24 -0.54 -10.91
C LYS A 176 10.24 -1.23 -9.54
N GLY A 177 9.20 -0.98 -8.72
CA GLY A 177 9.14 -1.58 -7.38
C GLY A 177 9.11 -3.11 -7.41
N ILE A 178 8.26 -3.70 -8.25
CA ILE A 178 8.22 -5.17 -8.41
C ILE A 178 9.56 -5.68 -8.96
N ARG A 179 10.18 -4.99 -9.92
CA ARG A 179 11.49 -5.36 -10.46
C ARG A 179 12.59 -5.35 -9.40
N VAL A 180 12.61 -4.33 -8.53
CA VAL A 180 13.54 -4.27 -7.39
C VAL A 180 13.36 -5.48 -6.47
N ILE A 181 12.11 -5.83 -6.15
CA ILE A 181 11.78 -7.00 -5.33
C ILE A 181 12.27 -8.29 -5.99
N LEU A 182 11.94 -8.52 -7.26
CA LEU A 182 12.36 -9.72 -7.99
C LEU A 182 13.89 -9.86 -8.01
N ASN A 183 14.61 -8.77 -8.24
CA ASN A 183 16.07 -8.75 -8.24
C ASN A 183 16.64 -9.05 -6.84
N ALA A 184 16.08 -8.45 -5.78
CA ALA A 184 16.55 -8.65 -4.41
C ALA A 184 16.45 -10.12 -3.96
N PHE A 185 15.46 -10.86 -4.46
CA PHE A 185 15.26 -12.28 -4.16
C PHE A 185 15.79 -13.22 -5.25
N ASN A 186 16.43 -12.69 -6.30
CA ASN A 186 16.85 -13.46 -7.46
C ASN A 186 15.74 -14.39 -8.00
N CYS A 187 14.53 -13.82 -8.12
CA CYS A 187 13.33 -14.54 -8.50
C CYS A 187 12.90 -14.18 -9.93
N GLU A 188 12.59 -15.22 -10.73
CA GLU A 188 11.99 -15.01 -12.04
C GLU A 188 10.51 -14.61 -11.92
N SER A 189 10.02 -13.79 -12.85
CA SER A 189 8.66 -13.25 -12.83
C SER A 189 7.58 -14.34 -12.76
N ASN A 190 7.79 -15.47 -13.42
CA ASN A 190 6.86 -16.62 -13.44
C ASN A 190 6.80 -17.39 -12.10
N ASN A 191 7.70 -17.09 -11.17
CA ASN A 191 7.73 -17.67 -9.83
C ASN A 191 7.23 -16.71 -8.75
N ALA A 192 6.77 -15.52 -9.14
CA ALA A 192 6.19 -14.52 -8.25
C ALA A 192 4.70 -14.35 -8.50
N LEU A 193 3.96 -14.02 -7.44
CA LEU A 193 2.54 -13.71 -7.47
C LEU A 193 2.27 -12.39 -6.74
N MET A 194 1.65 -11.42 -7.42
CA MET A 194 1.17 -10.18 -6.81
C MET A 194 -0.26 -10.32 -6.32
N ILE A 195 -0.54 -9.91 -5.09
CA ILE A 195 -1.88 -9.88 -4.50
C ILE A 195 -2.17 -8.45 -4.05
N GLY A 196 -3.14 -7.80 -4.69
CA GLY A 196 -3.51 -6.42 -4.42
C GLY A 196 -5.02 -6.18 -4.51
N ASP A 197 -5.49 -4.97 -4.26
CA ASP A 197 -6.91 -4.61 -4.32
C ASP A 197 -7.27 -3.74 -5.54
N ARG A 198 -6.26 -3.15 -6.21
CA ARG A 198 -6.46 -2.25 -7.36
C ARG A 198 -5.74 -2.72 -8.61
N TYR A 199 -6.52 -3.14 -9.62
CA TYR A 199 -5.93 -3.56 -10.90
C TYR A 199 -5.09 -2.45 -11.54
N GLU A 200 -5.58 -1.21 -11.53
CA GLU A 200 -4.90 -0.05 -12.13
C GLU A 200 -3.57 0.33 -11.45
N LYS A 201 -3.28 -0.24 -10.30
CA LYS A 201 -2.04 -0.08 -9.56
C LYS A 201 -1.26 -1.41 -9.52
N ASP A 202 -1.80 -2.38 -8.80
CA ASP A 202 -1.14 -3.64 -8.50
C ASP A 202 -1.09 -4.57 -9.71
N GLY A 203 -2.22 -4.72 -10.41
CA GLY A 203 -2.32 -5.56 -11.60
C GLY A 203 -1.43 -5.05 -12.73
N ILE A 204 -1.51 -3.76 -13.06
CA ILE A 204 -0.69 -3.17 -14.14
C ILE A 204 0.82 -3.24 -13.80
N ALA A 205 1.20 -2.99 -12.52
CA ALA A 205 2.59 -3.13 -12.11
C ALA A 205 3.10 -4.57 -12.26
N ALA A 206 2.25 -5.56 -11.93
CA ALA A 206 2.55 -6.98 -12.10
C ALA A 206 2.66 -7.36 -13.58
N GLU A 207 1.67 -7.01 -14.40
CA GLU A 207 1.65 -7.28 -15.85
C GLU A 207 2.89 -6.75 -16.57
N LYS A 208 3.30 -5.52 -16.27
CA LYS A 208 4.51 -4.90 -16.85
C LYS A 208 5.80 -5.64 -16.51
N ASN A 209 5.81 -6.47 -15.46
CA ASN A 209 6.92 -7.32 -15.08
C ASN A 209 6.73 -8.79 -15.49
N GLY A 210 5.62 -9.15 -16.13
CA GLY A 210 5.28 -10.54 -16.46
C GLY A 210 4.94 -11.40 -15.24
N VAL A 211 4.61 -10.77 -14.12
CA VAL A 211 4.21 -11.40 -12.86
C VAL A 211 2.70 -11.66 -12.87
N ASP A 212 2.31 -12.83 -12.42
CA ASP A 212 0.91 -13.21 -12.24
C ASP A 212 0.30 -12.45 -11.07
N TYR A 213 -1.04 -12.25 -11.08
CA TYR A 213 -1.67 -11.48 -10.02
C TYR A 213 -3.07 -11.95 -9.65
N ILE A 214 -3.45 -11.62 -8.41
CA ILE A 214 -4.81 -11.72 -7.88
C ILE A 214 -5.24 -10.33 -7.38
N ILE A 215 -6.29 -9.78 -7.97
CA ILE A 215 -6.94 -8.56 -7.46
C ILE A 215 -8.13 -8.97 -6.61
N VAL A 216 -8.02 -8.69 -5.32
CA VAL A 216 -9.02 -9.06 -4.33
C VAL A 216 -10.16 -8.04 -4.29
N ASP A 217 -11.38 -8.52 -4.22
CA ASP A 217 -12.56 -7.66 -4.05
C ASP A 217 -12.59 -7.05 -2.64
N CYS A 218 -13.20 -5.90 -2.50
CA CYS A 218 -13.44 -5.27 -1.20
C CYS A 218 -14.51 -6.00 -0.34
N SER A 219 -15.25 -6.94 -0.92
CA SER A 219 -16.31 -7.70 -0.26
C SER A 219 -15.75 -8.95 0.43
N LYS A 220 -16.02 -9.08 1.73
CA LYS A 220 -15.67 -10.28 2.50
C LYS A 220 -16.22 -11.57 1.88
N LYS A 221 -17.42 -11.51 1.27
CA LYS A 221 -18.05 -12.65 0.59
C LYS A 221 -17.22 -13.12 -0.61
N GLU A 222 -16.74 -12.18 -1.44
CA GLU A 222 -15.93 -12.52 -2.61
C GLU A 222 -14.53 -13.01 -2.19
N ARG A 223 -13.94 -12.43 -1.15
CA ARG A 223 -12.63 -12.89 -0.64
C ARG A 223 -12.68 -14.32 -0.10
N ARG A 224 -13.80 -14.75 0.51
CA ARG A 224 -13.96 -16.14 0.98
C ARG A 224 -13.79 -17.16 -0.13
N LYS A 225 -14.17 -16.84 -1.35
CA LYS A 225 -14.02 -17.73 -2.52
C LYS A 225 -12.54 -17.96 -2.89
N LEU A 226 -11.65 -17.06 -2.47
CA LEU A 226 -10.23 -17.25 -2.70
C LEU A 226 -9.64 -18.41 -1.91
N ARG A 227 -10.30 -18.85 -0.81
CA ARG A 227 -9.83 -19.99 -0.01
C ARG A 227 -9.67 -21.25 -0.85
N ASP A 228 -10.50 -21.42 -1.86
CA ASP A 228 -10.45 -22.57 -2.76
C ASP A 228 -9.14 -22.65 -3.55
N LEU A 229 -8.41 -21.51 -3.69
CA LEU A 229 -7.13 -21.46 -4.40
C LEU A 229 -5.95 -22.04 -3.60
N TRP A 230 -6.11 -22.19 -2.27
CA TRP A 230 -5.06 -22.68 -1.38
C TRP A 230 -5.54 -23.71 -0.35
N SER A 231 -6.73 -24.26 -0.53
CA SER A 231 -7.32 -25.32 0.30
C SER A 231 -6.57 -26.65 0.15
#